data_6ed31bec4a70a412570e5a6a9a703f3c
#
_entry.id   6ed31bec4a70a412570e5a6a9a703f3c
#
_cell.length_a   1.000
_cell.length_b   1.000
_cell.length_c   1.000
_cell.angle_alpha   90.00
_cell.angle_beta   90.00
_cell.angle_gamma   90.00
#
_symmetry.space_group_name_H-M   'P 1'
#
loop_
_entity.id
_entity.type
_entity.pdbx_description
1 polymer ?
#
loop_
_entity_poly.entity_id
_entity_poly.type
_entity_poly.pdbx_seq_one_letter_code
_entity_poly.pdbx_strand_id
1 'polypeptide(L)'
;IPSSQLQRVQSFDGGVVQEIRVSEGDFVSTGDLLMRIDPTRFLSNFNENRAKAETLQAKAERLRALATGSEFSPSEALIEQAPNIVSRERELYQSSLETLDEQKQILQERLAQRRAELNEATARRNAASRELNLASQELNMTRPLLSSGAVSEVEVLRLQREVSRASGERNQATAQVSRLESAIQEALGELREVDAKARNEWRQELSATLGELSALDESSEGLQDRVRLSEIRSPVDGVV
;
A
#
# COMPACT_ATOMS: atom_id res chain seq x y z
N ILE A 1 -8.88 59.10 -42.87
CA ILE A 1 -9.92 59.11 -41.83
C ILE A 1 -9.50 58.04 -40.81
N PRO A 2 -9.12 58.39 -39.57
CA PRO A 2 -8.87 57.37 -38.57
C PRO A 2 -10.24 56.74 -38.22
N SER A 3 -10.35 55.45 -38.48
CA SER A 3 -11.51 54.69 -38.04
C SER A 3 -11.41 54.54 -36.50
N SER A 4 -12.10 55.43 -35.76
CA SER A 4 -12.24 55.26 -34.33
C SER A 4 -13.17 54.08 -34.08
N GLN A 5 -12.57 52.88 -33.93
CA GLN A 5 -13.29 51.71 -33.47
C GLN A 5 -13.40 51.80 -31.93
N LEU A 6 -14.61 51.90 -31.41
CA LEU A 6 -14.86 51.79 -29.99
C LEU A 6 -14.51 50.38 -29.53
N GLN A 7 -13.49 50.27 -28.68
CA GLN A 7 -13.12 49.00 -28.08
C GLN A 7 -13.56 48.94 -26.62
N ARG A 8 -14.42 47.97 -26.28
CA ARG A 8 -14.89 47.79 -24.91
C ARG A 8 -13.96 46.87 -24.18
N VAL A 9 -13.30 47.38 -23.14
CA VAL A 9 -12.47 46.60 -22.22
C VAL A 9 -13.34 46.17 -21.05
N GLN A 10 -13.41 44.89 -20.76
CA GLN A 10 -14.19 44.30 -19.67
C GLN A 10 -13.34 43.41 -18.81
N SER A 11 -13.64 43.35 -17.50
CA SER A 11 -13.06 42.33 -16.63
C SER A 11 -13.63 40.95 -16.97
N PHE A 12 -12.76 39.91 -16.91
CA PHE A 12 -13.18 38.52 -17.06
C PHE A 12 -14.02 38.05 -15.86
N ASP A 13 -13.57 38.37 -14.64
CA ASP A 13 -14.25 38.07 -13.39
C ASP A 13 -14.80 39.38 -12.77
N GLY A 14 -15.99 39.30 -12.15
CA GLY A 14 -16.52 40.41 -11.34
C GLY A 14 -15.78 40.52 -10.00
N GLY A 15 -15.59 41.71 -9.48
CA GLY A 15 -14.95 41.97 -8.21
C GLY A 15 -15.02 43.39 -7.72
N VAL A 16 -14.41 43.68 -6.58
CA VAL A 16 -14.28 45.03 -6.03
C VAL A 16 -13.13 45.73 -6.73
N VAL A 17 -13.38 46.89 -7.30
CA VAL A 17 -12.34 47.73 -7.90
C VAL A 17 -11.45 48.28 -6.80
N GLN A 18 -10.17 47.95 -6.82
CA GLN A 18 -9.16 48.42 -5.88
C GLN A 18 -8.59 49.79 -6.29
N GLU A 19 -8.35 49.97 -7.59
CA GLU A 19 -7.70 51.17 -8.13
C GLU A 19 -8.13 51.37 -9.57
N ILE A 20 -8.40 52.66 -9.93
CA ILE A 20 -8.61 53.12 -11.30
C ILE A 20 -7.48 54.12 -11.60
N ARG A 21 -6.69 53.87 -12.65
CA ARG A 21 -5.50 54.70 -13.01
C ARG A 21 -5.70 55.65 -14.16
N VAL A 22 -6.86 55.61 -14.76
CA VAL A 22 -7.16 56.44 -15.95
C VAL A 22 -8.45 57.22 -15.73
N SER A 23 -8.51 58.36 -16.40
CA SER A 23 -9.69 59.24 -16.44
C SER A 23 -10.18 59.39 -17.88
N GLU A 24 -11.42 59.84 -18.06
CA GLU A 24 -11.95 60.18 -19.37
C GLU A 24 -11.10 61.25 -20.04
N GLY A 25 -10.64 60.97 -21.26
CA GLY A 25 -9.76 61.85 -22.04
C GLY A 25 -8.28 61.53 -21.96
N ASP A 26 -7.86 60.60 -21.09
CA ASP A 26 -6.47 60.20 -21.00
C ASP A 26 -6.03 59.35 -22.20
N PHE A 27 -4.84 59.65 -22.73
CA PHE A 27 -4.21 58.79 -23.75
C PHE A 27 -3.50 57.62 -23.09
N VAL A 28 -3.77 56.39 -23.58
CA VAL A 28 -3.20 55.14 -23.07
C VAL A 28 -2.54 54.39 -24.21
N SER A 29 -1.41 53.74 -23.91
CA SER A 29 -0.71 52.84 -24.79
C SER A 29 -1.10 51.37 -24.54
N THR A 30 -0.88 50.55 -25.55
CA THR A 30 -1.11 49.13 -25.44
C THR A 30 -0.32 48.54 -24.24
N GLY A 31 -0.99 47.87 -23.34
CA GLY A 31 -0.41 47.27 -22.13
C GLY A 31 -0.50 48.15 -20.87
N ASP A 32 -0.89 49.43 -21.01
CA ASP A 32 -1.08 50.34 -19.84
C ASP A 32 -2.17 49.79 -18.89
N LEU A 33 -1.91 49.92 -17.61
CA LEU A 33 -2.86 49.49 -16.55
C LEU A 33 -3.97 50.50 -16.44
N LEU A 34 -5.21 50.05 -16.78
CA LEU A 34 -6.42 50.89 -16.70
C LEU A 34 -7.05 50.84 -15.31
N MET A 35 -7.25 49.63 -14.80
CA MET A 35 -7.79 49.43 -13.44
C MET A 35 -7.28 48.12 -12.86
N ARG A 36 -7.36 48.01 -11.54
CA ARG A 36 -7.07 46.82 -10.78
C ARG A 36 -8.25 46.37 -9.96
N ILE A 37 -8.63 45.09 -10.09
CA ILE A 37 -9.62 44.45 -9.25
C ILE A 37 -8.88 43.79 -8.09
N ASP A 38 -9.51 43.80 -6.90
CA ASP A 38 -8.92 43.16 -5.70
C ASP A 38 -8.71 41.65 -5.91
N PRO A 39 -7.44 41.18 -5.98
CA PRO A 39 -7.10 39.76 -6.21
C PRO A 39 -7.10 38.93 -4.92
N THR A 40 -7.36 39.51 -3.74
CA THR A 40 -7.17 38.89 -2.43
C THR A 40 -7.79 37.51 -2.32
N ARG A 41 -9.02 37.37 -2.85
CA ARG A 41 -9.74 36.09 -2.83
C ARG A 41 -8.99 35.00 -3.65
N PHE A 42 -8.49 35.35 -4.83
CA PHE A 42 -7.79 34.42 -5.70
C PHE A 42 -6.43 34.05 -5.12
N LEU A 43 -5.72 35.02 -4.54
CA LEU A 43 -4.44 34.81 -3.84
C LEU A 43 -4.62 33.91 -2.61
N SER A 44 -5.68 34.10 -1.83
CA SER A 44 -5.96 33.25 -0.67
C SER A 44 -6.20 31.79 -1.09
N ASN A 45 -7.02 31.57 -2.11
CA ASN A 45 -7.29 30.24 -2.63
C ASN A 45 -6.03 29.61 -3.25
N PHE A 46 -5.22 30.40 -3.96
CA PHE A 46 -3.94 29.92 -4.50
C PHE A 46 -2.97 29.46 -3.41
N ASN A 47 -2.84 30.24 -2.34
CA ASN A 47 -2.00 29.88 -1.19
C ASN A 47 -2.52 28.64 -0.44
N GLU A 48 -3.84 28.50 -0.32
CA GLU A 48 -4.45 27.29 0.25
C GLU A 48 -4.14 26.05 -0.61
N ASN A 49 -4.33 26.16 -1.93
CA ASN A 49 -4.02 25.08 -2.85
C ASN A 49 -2.52 24.70 -2.79
N ARG A 50 -1.63 25.67 -2.72
CA ARG A 50 -0.21 25.46 -2.58
C ARG A 50 0.14 24.66 -1.30
N ALA A 51 -0.42 25.03 -0.16
CA ALA A 51 -0.20 24.34 1.11
C ALA A 51 -0.73 22.89 1.07
N LYS A 52 -1.87 22.67 0.39
CA LYS A 52 -2.40 21.32 0.14
C LYS A 52 -1.47 20.52 -0.79
N ALA A 53 -0.95 21.15 -1.86
CA ALA A 53 -0.04 20.51 -2.80
C ALA A 53 1.26 20.06 -2.12
N GLU A 54 1.85 20.88 -1.26
CA GLU A 54 3.05 20.54 -0.47
C GLU A 54 2.78 19.32 0.42
N THR A 55 1.58 19.23 1.04
CA THR A 55 1.19 18.08 1.86
C THR A 55 1.03 16.79 1.02
N LEU A 56 0.35 16.90 -0.13
CA LEU A 56 0.16 15.77 -1.03
C LEU A 56 1.47 15.31 -1.66
N GLN A 57 2.38 16.23 -1.97
CA GLN A 57 3.70 15.92 -2.51
C GLN A 57 4.52 15.12 -1.50
N ALA A 58 4.59 15.57 -0.24
CA ALA A 58 5.30 14.85 0.82
C ALA A 58 4.72 13.43 1.02
N LYS A 59 3.39 13.32 1.05
CA LYS A 59 2.68 12.04 1.11
C LYS A 59 3.01 11.14 -0.08
N ALA A 60 3.03 11.68 -1.30
CA ALA A 60 3.37 10.92 -2.52
C ALA A 60 4.82 10.41 -2.48
N GLU A 61 5.77 11.22 -2.01
CA GLU A 61 7.17 10.80 -1.87
C GLU A 61 7.32 9.69 -0.83
N ARG A 62 6.62 9.76 0.33
CA ARG A 62 6.57 8.69 1.31
C ARG A 62 5.99 7.39 0.74
N LEU A 63 4.83 7.47 0.09
CA LEU A 63 4.16 6.32 -0.49
C LEU A 63 4.99 5.67 -1.61
N ARG A 64 5.70 6.47 -2.39
CA ARG A 64 6.63 5.97 -3.41
C ARG A 64 7.78 5.21 -2.76
N ALA A 65 8.37 5.74 -1.68
CA ALA A 65 9.44 5.07 -0.94
C ALA A 65 8.97 3.72 -0.37
N LEU A 66 7.80 3.67 0.27
CA LEU A 66 7.20 2.44 0.80
C LEU A 66 6.89 1.42 -0.32
N ALA A 67 6.29 1.86 -1.42
CA ALA A 67 5.91 1.00 -2.54
C ALA A 67 7.11 0.38 -3.28
N THR A 68 8.25 1.10 -3.34
CA THR A 68 9.49 0.64 -3.96
C THR A 68 10.44 -0.06 -3.00
N GLY A 69 10.24 0.12 -1.69
CA GLY A 69 11.16 -0.36 -0.66
C GLY A 69 12.45 0.45 -0.58
N SER A 70 12.42 1.71 -1.02
CA SER A 70 13.54 2.66 -0.89
C SER A 70 13.41 3.48 0.40
N GLU A 71 14.50 4.12 0.80
CA GLU A 71 14.48 5.06 1.92
C GLU A 71 13.66 6.31 1.56
N PHE A 72 12.95 6.86 2.55
CA PHE A 72 12.23 8.13 2.40
C PHE A 72 13.21 9.29 2.37
N SER A 73 13.44 9.83 1.18
CA SER A 73 14.32 10.96 0.91
C SER A 73 13.52 12.07 0.22
N PRO A 74 12.88 12.97 0.98
CA PRO A 74 12.12 14.09 0.42
C PRO A 74 13.03 15.07 -0.31
N SER A 75 12.47 15.78 -1.30
CA SER A 75 13.18 16.78 -2.08
C SER A 75 13.66 17.95 -1.19
N GLU A 76 14.81 18.56 -1.50
CA GLU A 76 15.36 19.69 -0.76
C GLU A 76 14.36 20.85 -0.66
N ALA A 77 13.69 21.14 -1.77
CA ALA A 77 12.67 22.19 -1.81
C ALA A 77 11.52 21.93 -0.82
N LEU A 78 11.11 20.69 -0.66
CA LEU A 78 10.05 20.32 0.29
C LEU A 78 10.52 20.40 1.74
N ILE A 79 11.79 20.05 2.01
CA ILE A 79 12.40 20.17 3.34
C ILE A 79 12.46 21.63 3.78
N GLU A 80 12.80 22.54 2.87
CA GLU A 80 12.87 23.98 3.16
C GLU A 80 11.49 24.62 3.33
N GLN A 81 10.54 24.29 2.44
CA GLN A 81 9.22 24.92 2.41
C GLN A 81 8.28 24.39 3.50
N ALA A 82 8.34 23.10 3.80
CA ALA A 82 7.37 22.43 4.68
C ALA A 82 8.03 21.43 5.68
N PRO A 83 9.00 21.85 6.50
CA PRO A 83 9.76 20.95 7.38
C PRO A 83 8.88 20.15 8.36
N ASN A 84 7.81 20.75 8.85
CA ASN A 84 6.88 20.09 9.78
C ASN A 84 6.08 18.96 9.07
N ILE A 85 5.72 19.15 7.79
CA ILE A 85 5.04 18.13 6.99
C ILE A 85 6.00 16.97 6.75
N VAL A 86 7.23 17.26 6.34
CA VAL A 86 8.29 16.27 6.11
C VAL A 86 8.56 15.44 7.37
N SER A 87 8.64 16.08 8.56
CA SER A 87 8.84 15.37 9.83
C SER A 87 7.70 14.39 10.11
N ARG A 88 6.45 14.82 9.92
CA ARG A 88 5.27 13.98 10.11
C ARG A 88 5.24 12.80 9.13
N GLU A 89 5.53 13.05 7.85
CA GLU A 89 5.57 11.98 6.84
C GLU A 89 6.71 10.98 7.10
N ARG A 90 7.82 11.42 7.69
CA ARG A 90 8.91 10.53 8.14
C ARG A 90 8.48 9.63 9.29
N GLU A 91 7.75 10.15 10.27
CA GLU A 91 7.18 9.35 11.36
C GLU A 91 6.19 8.32 10.83
N LEU A 92 5.31 8.72 9.89
CA LEU A 92 4.37 7.81 9.24
C LEU A 92 5.08 6.73 8.40
N TYR A 93 6.18 7.07 7.73
CA TYR A 93 7.01 6.13 7.01
C TYR A 93 7.57 5.06 7.94
N GLN A 94 8.18 5.47 9.06
CA GLN A 94 8.76 4.57 10.05
C GLN A 94 7.69 3.66 10.67
N SER A 95 6.58 4.24 11.11
CA SER A 95 5.45 3.48 11.68
C SER A 95 4.87 2.46 10.69
N SER A 96 4.81 2.81 9.40
CA SER A 96 4.34 1.87 8.36
C SER A 96 5.28 0.68 8.19
N LEU A 97 6.60 0.90 8.25
CA LEU A 97 7.60 -0.17 8.19
C LEU A 97 7.57 -1.04 9.46
N GLU A 98 7.46 -0.44 10.63
CA GLU A 98 7.33 -1.16 11.90
C GLU A 98 6.09 -2.06 11.90
N THR A 99 4.93 -1.54 11.48
CA THR A 99 3.69 -2.32 11.37
C THR A 99 3.85 -3.52 10.41
N LEU A 100 4.51 -3.32 9.27
CA LEU A 100 4.78 -4.39 8.32
C LEU A 100 5.71 -5.45 8.91
N ASP A 101 6.76 -5.03 9.64
CA ASP A 101 7.71 -5.93 10.28
C ASP A 101 7.05 -6.75 11.39
N GLU A 102 6.23 -6.13 12.23
CA GLU A 102 5.43 -6.83 13.25
C GLU A 102 4.50 -7.88 12.64
N GLN A 103 3.82 -7.56 11.53
CA GLN A 103 2.97 -8.53 10.84
C GLN A 103 3.78 -9.72 10.31
N LYS A 104 4.96 -9.47 9.76
CA LYS A 104 5.88 -10.53 9.31
C LYS A 104 6.36 -11.40 10.48
N GLN A 105 6.73 -10.79 11.59
CA GLN A 105 7.18 -11.50 12.78
C GLN A 105 6.10 -12.45 13.30
N ILE A 106 4.86 -12.00 13.41
CA ILE A 106 3.71 -12.83 13.82
C ILE A 106 3.56 -14.04 12.89
N LEU A 107 3.67 -13.86 11.58
CA LEU A 107 3.58 -14.95 10.61
C LEU A 107 4.77 -15.91 10.68
N GLN A 108 5.97 -15.39 10.94
CA GLN A 108 7.18 -16.21 11.15
C GLN A 108 7.08 -17.06 12.41
N GLU A 109 6.57 -16.52 13.50
CA GLU A 109 6.33 -17.26 14.74
C GLU A 109 5.29 -18.38 14.53
N ARG A 110 4.20 -18.07 13.81
CA ARG A 110 3.19 -19.08 13.42
C ARG A 110 3.83 -20.20 12.57
N LEU A 111 4.66 -19.85 11.60
CA LEU A 111 5.39 -20.81 10.78
C LEU A 111 6.33 -21.68 11.63
N ALA A 112 7.07 -21.09 12.57
CA ALA A 112 7.94 -21.81 13.50
C ALA A 112 7.14 -22.80 14.37
N GLN A 113 5.98 -22.40 14.88
CA GLN A 113 5.07 -23.26 15.63
C GLN A 113 4.61 -24.46 14.77
N ARG A 114 4.15 -24.23 13.52
CA ARG A 114 3.72 -25.30 12.61
C ARG A 114 4.85 -26.31 12.31
N ARG A 115 6.09 -25.80 12.17
CA ARG A 115 7.26 -26.67 11.99
C ARG A 115 7.56 -27.53 13.22
N ALA A 116 7.39 -26.99 14.43
CA ALA A 116 7.53 -27.75 15.66
C ALA A 116 6.45 -28.86 15.77
N GLU A 117 5.20 -28.53 15.47
CA GLU A 117 4.09 -29.49 15.41
C GLU A 117 4.36 -30.62 14.37
N LEU A 118 4.91 -30.26 13.19
CA LEU A 118 5.29 -31.26 12.18
C LEU A 118 6.39 -32.20 12.67
N ASN A 119 7.41 -31.69 13.39
CA ASN A 119 8.46 -32.52 13.98
C ASN A 119 7.88 -33.51 14.99
N GLU A 120 6.96 -33.09 15.86
CA GLU A 120 6.27 -33.97 16.81
C GLU A 120 5.43 -35.04 16.09
N ALA A 121 4.63 -34.63 15.09
CA ALA A 121 3.81 -35.56 14.32
C ALA A 121 4.65 -36.57 13.55
N THR A 122 5.80 -36.14 13.03
CA THR A 122 6.78 -37.01 12.33
C THR A 122 7.39 -38.02 13.29
N ALA A 123 7.75 -37.61 14.51
CA ALA A 123 8.24 -38.52 15.55
C ALA A 123 7.18 -39.56 15.91
N ARG A 124 5.90 -39.15 16.07
CA ARG A 124 4.76 -40.03 16.35
C ARG A 124 4.52 -41.01 15.21
N ARG A 125 4.54 -40.58 13.95
CA ARG A 125 4.43 -41.45 12.77
C ARG A 125 5.58 -42.50 12.74
N ASN A 126 6.81 -42.09 13.05
CA ASN A 126 7.97 -42.98 13.07
C ASN A 126 7.84 -44.04 14.21
N ALA A 127 7.30 -43.64 15.37
CA ALA A 127 7.01 -44.59 16.47
C ALA A 127 5.96 -45.62 16.04
N ALA A 128 4.82 -45.16 15.49
CA ALA A 128 3.77 -46.05 14.99
C ALA A 128 4.23 -46.95 13.86
N SER A 129 5.17 -46.48 13.00
CA SER A 129 5.78 -47.29 11.94
C SER A 129 6.67 -48.41 12.53
N ARG A 130 7.41 -48.16 13.61
CA ARG A 130 8.21 -49.17 14.29
C ARG A 130 7.31 -50.22 14.95
N GLU A 131 6.20 -49.79 15.60
CA GLU A 131 5.23 -50.68 16.20
C GLU A 131 4.59 -51.63 15.17
N LEU A 132 4.12 -51.07 14.05
CA LEU A 132 3.61 -51.84 12.92
C LEU A 132 4.66 -52.88 12.40
N ASN A 133 5.90 -52.49 12.32
CA ASN A 133 6.98 -53.39 11.86
C ASN A 133 7.19 -54.56 12.83
N LEU A 134 7.24 -54.29 14.14
CA LEU A 134 7.35 -55.31 15.17
C LEU A 134 6.16 -56.28 15.18
N ALA A 135 4.94 -55.75 15.18
CA ALA A 135 3.73 -56.59 15.13
C ALA A 135 3.67 -57.43 13.85
N SER A 136 4.10 -56.88 12.71
CA SER A 136 4.17 -57.62 11.44
C SER A 136 5.26 -58.72 11.45
N GLN A 137 6.41 -58.49 12.06
CA GLN A 137 7.44 -59.48 12.24
C GLN A 137 6.99 -60.63 13.14
N GLU A 138 6.36 -60.29 14.27
CA GLU A 138 5.80 -61.28 15.19
C GLU A 138 4.78 -62.21 14.50
N LEU A 139 3.80 -61.59 13.77
CA LEU A 139 2.85 -62.33 12.96
C LEU A 139 3.52 -63.23 11.92
N ASN A 140 4.52 -62.72 11.21
CA ASN A 140 5.25 -63.47 10.15
C ASN A 140 6.07 -64.64 10.72
N MET A 141 6.62 -64.53 11.92
CA MET A 141 7.34 -65.59 12.61
C MET A 141 6.41 -66.63 13.20
N THR A 142 5.24 -66.19 13.72
CA THR A 142 4.28 -67.05 14.41
C THR A 142 3.40 -67.86 13.46
N ARG A 143 2.99 -67.23 12.34
CA ARG A 143 2.05 -67.81 11.36
C ARG A 143 2.48 -69.19 10.82
N PRO A 144 3.77 -69.45 10.44
CA PRO A 144 4.18 -70.79 10.01
C PRO A 144 4.06 -71.90 11.07
N LEU A 145 4.12 -71.52 12.34
CA LEU A 145 4.02 -72.46 13.48
C LEU A 145 2.60 -73.03 13.66
N LEU A 146 1.59 -72.42 13.03
CA LEU A 146 0.23 -72.95 13.00
C LEU A 146 0.16 -74.36 12.36
N SER A 147 0.88 -74.58 11.28
CA SER A 147 0.91 -75.84 10.55
C SER A 147 1.51 -77.00 11.36
N SER A 148 2.44 -76.70 12.28
CA SER A 148 3.04 -77.66 13.20
C SER A 148 2.20 -77.88 14.48
N GLY A 149 1.10 -77.19 14.70
CA GLY A 149 0.31 -77.23 15.92
C GLY A 149 0.97 -76.57 17.14
N ALA A 150 2.08 -75.85 16.96
CA ALA A 150 2.81 -75.20 18.04
C ALA A 150 2.11 -73.94 18.58
N VAL A 151 1.21 -73.32 17.75
CA VAL A 151 0.36 -72.18 18.12
C VAL A 151 -1.08 -72.43 17.71
N SER A 152 -2.03 -71.74 18.41
CA SER A 152 -3.44 -71.84 18.10
C SER A 152 -3.84 -70.83 17.01
N GLU A 153 -4.94 -71.11 16.27
CA GLU A 153 -5.51 -70.21 15.30
C GLU A 153 -5.98 -68.88 15.97
N VAL A 154 -6.47 -68.95 17.19
CA VAL A 154 -6.86 -67.79 17.99
C VAL A 154 -5.71 -66.83 18.24
N GLU A 155 -4.50 -67.37 18.46
CA GLU A 155 -3.29 -66.57 18.66
C GLU A 155 -2.88 -65.85 17.37
N VAL A 156 -2.92 -66.52 16.20
CA VAL A 156 -2.66 -65.89 14.92
C VAL A 156 -3.66 -64.80 14.60
N LEU A 157 -4.95 -65.01 14.90
CA LEU A 157 -5.99 -63.97 14.76
C LEU A 157 -5.78 -62.78 15.71
N ARG A 158 -5.26 -62.99 16.92
CA ARG A 158 -4.88 -61.95 17.86
C ARG A 158 -3.76 -61.07 17.25
N LEU A 159 -2.70 -61.67 16.71
CA LEU A 159 -1.60 -60.93 16.06
C LEU A 159 -2.06 -60.21 14.80
N GLN A 160 -2.95 -60.78 14.01
CA GLN A 160 -3.53 -60.09 12.84
C GLN A 160 -4.29 -58.85 13.24
N ARG A 161 -5.10 -58.87 14.34
CA ARG A 161 -5.74 -57.71 14.87
C ARG A 161 -4.79 -56.64 15.35
N GLU A 162 -3.67 -57.05 15.98
CA GLU A 162 -2.59 -56.16 16.43
C GLU A 162 -1.95 -55.44 15.26
N VAL A 163 -1.56 -56.16 14.17
CA VAL A 163 -1.06 -55.57 12.94
C VAL A 163 -2.09 -54.59 12.34
N SER A 164 -3.36 -54.93 12.30
CA SER A 164 -4.40 -54.07 11.78
C SER A 164 -4.55 -52.77 12.59
N ARG A 165 -4.48 -52.88 13.95
CA ARG A 165 -4.51 -51.73 14.86
C ARG A 165 -3.30 -50.83 14.64
N ALA A 166 -2.07 -51.35 14.65
CA ALA A 166 -0.82 -50.62 14.43
C ALA A 166 -0.81 -49.96 13.05
N SER A 167 -1.32 -50.64 12.01
CA SER A 167 -1.49 -50.06 10.69
C SER A 167 -2.43 -48.86 10.67
N GLY A 168 -3.55 -48.93 11.39
CA GLY A 168 -4.49 -47.83 11.56
C GLY A 168 -3.85 -46.62 12.23
N GLU A 169 -3.11 -46.84 13.31
CA GLU A 169 -2.41 -45.79 14.05
C GLU A 169 -1.33 -45.10 13.18
N ARG A 170 -0.52 -45.89 12.41
CA ARG A 170 0.46 -45.37 11.47
C ARG A 170 -0.19 -44.52 10.36
N ASN A 171 -1.32 -44.99 9.81
CA ASN A 171 -2.06 -44.26 8.78
C ASN A 171 -2.61 -42.94 9.32
N GLN A 172 -3.15 -42.94 10.53
CA GLN A 172 -3.64 -41.71 11.19
C GLN A 172 -2.51 -40.72 11.44
N ALA A 173 -1.36 -41.20 11.94
CA ALA A 173 -0.18 -40.36 12.15
C ALA A 173 0.38 -39.80 10.81
N THR A 174 0.37 -40.60 9.74
CA THR A 174 0.78 -40.16 8.40
C THR A 174 -0.15 -39.06 7.86
N ALA A 175 -1.47 -39.21 8.02
CA ALA A 175 -2.44 -38.18 7.62
C ALA A 175 -2.26 -36.88 8.41
N GLN A 176 -1.85 -36.95 9.68
CA GLN A 176 -1.52 -35.79 10.49
C GLN A 176 -0.28 -35.04 9.95
N VAL A 177 0.77 -35.76 9.60
CA VAL A 177 1.99 -35.18 8.97
C VAL A 177 1.60 -34.43 7.70
N SER A 178 0.84 -35.07 6.80
CA SER A 178 0.42 -34.45 5.53
C SER A 178 -0.42 -33.17 5.74
N ARG A 179 -1.30 -33.16 6.74
CA ARG A 179 -2.06 -31.95 7.07
C ARG A 179 -1.17 -30.82 7.54
N LEU A 180 -0.16 -31.10 8.37
CA LEU A 180 0.78 -30.10 8.87
C LEU A 180 1.71 -29.58 7.77
N GLU A 181 2.16 -30.45 6.84
CA GLU A 181 2.90 -30.03 5.65
C GLU A 181 2.10 -29.04 4.80
N SER A 182 0.80 -29.30 4.59
CA SER A 182 -0.07 -28.38 3.88
C SER A 182 -0.24 -27.04 4.62
N ALA A 183 -0.41 -27.09 5.96
CA ALA A 183 -0.53 -25.88 6.79
C ALA A 183 0.77 -25.03 6.78
N ILE A 184 1.94 -25.66 6.66
CA ILE A 184 3.23 -24.95 6.48
C ILE A 184 3.28 -24.25 5.12
N GLN A 185 2.82 -24.91 4.05
CA GLN A 185 2.77 -24.28 2.73
C GLN A 185 1.82 -23.07 2.70
N GLU A 186 0.69 -23.17 3.38
CA GLU A 186 -0.26 -22.07 3.56
C GLU A 186 0.41 -20.90 4.31
N ALA A 187 1.04 -21.14 5.46
CA ALA A 187 1.74 -20.11 6.23
C ALA A 187 2.90 -19.46 5.46
N LEU A 188 3.61 -20.23 4.62
CA LEU A 188 4.63 -19.68 3.71
C LEU A 188 4.00 -18.82 2.59
N GLY A 189 2.79 -19.15 2.15
CA GLY A 189 1.99 -18.34 1.22
C GLY A 189 1.63 -17.00 1.83
N GLU A 190 1.03 -17.02 3.04
CA GLU A 190 0.65 -15.82 3.80
C GLU A 190 1.86 -14.88 4.02
N LEU A 191 3.03 -15.45 4.38
CA LEU A 191 4.25 -14.65 4.60
C LEU A 191 4.74 -13.95 3.34
N ARG A 192 4.56 -14.56 2.16
CA ARG A 192 4.90 -13.93 0.87
C ARG A 192 3.88 -12.89 0.45
N GLU A 193 2.62 -13.11 0.80
CA GLU A 193 1.51 -12.24 0.41
C GLU A 193 1.52 -10.92 1.18
N VAL A 194 1.95 -10.90 2.45
CA VAL A 194 1.91 -9.70 3.30
C VAL A 194 2.71 -8.54 2.70
N ASP A 195 3.91 -8.79 2.17
CA ASP A 195 4.71 -7.77 1.49
C ASP A 195 4.05 -7.26 0.21
N ALA A 196 3.53 -8.18 -0.58
CA ALA A 196 2.89 -7.84 -1.85
C ALA A 196 1.62 -7.02 -1.63
N LYS A 197 0.83 -7.36 -0.61
CA LYS A 197 -0.39 -6.66 -0.23
C LYS A 197 -0.09 -5.24 0.24
N ALA A 198 0.83 -5.07 1.19
CA ALA A 198 1.23 -3.76 1.68
C ALA A 198 1.73 -2.85 0.54
N ARG A 199 2.60 -3.36 -0.34
CA ARG A 199 3.09 -2.58 -1.49
C ARG A 199 1.99 -2.22 -2.49
N ASN A 200 1.01 -3.09 -2.69
CA ASN A 200 -0.12 -2.79 -3.58
C ASN A 200 -1.04 -1.73 -2.98
N GLU A 201 -1.30 -1.78 -1.68
CA GLU A 201 -2.06 -0.74 -0.97
C GLU A 201 -1.37 0.63 -1.09
N TRP A 202 -0.06 0.69 -0.84
CA TRP A 202 0.71 1.93 -1.00
C TRP A 202 0.74 2.45 -2.45
N ARG A 203 0.80 1.55 -3.45
CA ARG A 203 0.72 1.97 -4.87
C ARG A 203 -0.65 2.53 -5.24
N GLN A 204 -1.72 1.93 -4.73
CA GLN A 204 -3.08 2.44 -4.96
C GLN A 204 -3.26 3.81 -4.32
N GLU A 205 -2.81 3.98 -3.07
CA GLU A 205 -2.86 5.25 -2.38
C GLU A 205 -1.97 6.31 -3.08
N LEU A 206 -0.78 5.94 -3.54
CA LEU A 206 0.09 6.81 -4.34
C LEU A 206 -0.60 7.29 -5.61
N SER A 207 -1.25 6.39 -6.33
CA SER A 207 -1.98 6.74 -7.57
C SER A 207 -3.11 7.74 -7.30
N ALA A 208 -3.89 7.53 -6.24
CA ALA A 208 -4.93 8.46 -5.82
C ALA A 208 -4.35 9.83 -5.43
N THR A 209 -3.28 9.84 -4.62
CA THR A 209 -2.60 11.08 -4.18
C THR A 209 -2.03 11.88 -5.37
N LEU A 210 -1.45 11.21 -6.36
CA LEU A 210 -0.96 11.86 -7.58
C LEU A 210 -2.08 12.44 -8.44
N GLY A 211 -3.24 11.77 -8.48
CA GLY A 211 -4.44 12.30 -9.15
C GLY A 211 -4.96 13.56 -8.48
N GLU A 212 -5.03 13.58 -7.14
CA GLU A 212 -5.42 14.76 -6.37
C GLU A 212 -4.43 15.92 -6.56
N LEU A 213 -3.12 15.63 -6.56
CA LEU A 213 -2.07 16.63 -6.80
C LEU A 213 -2.22 17.27 -8.18
N SER A 214 -2.41 16.46 -9.23
CA SER A 214 -2.60 16.95 -10.60
C SER A 214 -3.84 17.86 -10.73
N ALA A 215 -4.95 17.49 -10.10
CA ALA A 215 -6.15 18.31 -10.10
C ALA A 215 -5.95 19.65 -9.36
N LEU A 216 -5.12 19.63 -8.30
CA LEU A 216 -4.79 20.82 -7.53
C LEU A 216 -3.86 21.76 -8.32
N ASP A 217 -2.89 21.21 -9.05
CA ASP A 217 -1.98 21.98 -9.92
C ASP A 217 -2.76 22.68 -11.04
N GLU A 218 -3.67 21.97 -11.72
CA GLU A 218 -4.55 22.56 -12.73
C GLU A 218 -5.43 23.69 -12.17
N SER A 219 -6.01 23.47 -10.97
CA SER A 219 -6.78 24.49 -10.27
C SER A 219 -5.93 25.71 -9.90
N SER A 220 -4.68 25.50 -9.51
CA SER A 220 -3.74 26.56 -9.13
C SER A 220 -3.32 27.42 -10.32
N GLU A 221 -3.10 26.81 -11.50
CA GLU A 221 -2.85 27.54 -12.74
C GLU A 221 -4.03 28.45 -13.10
N GLY A 222 -5.27 27.95 -13.00
CA GLY A 222 -6.47 28.75 -13.22
C GLY A 222 -6.60 29.94 -12.25
N LEU A 223 -6.22 29.74 -10.98
CA LEU A 223 -6.22 30.82 -9.98
C LEU A 223 -5.12 31.86 -10.27
N GLN A 224 -3.94 31.43 -10.70
CA GLN A 224 -2.85 32.32 -11.08
C GLN A 224 -3.21 33.18 -12.30
N ASP A 225 -3.88 32.61 -13.28
CA ASP A 225 -4.41 33.36 -14.42
C ASP A 225 -5.45 34.40 -14.00
N ARG A 226 -6.35 34.07 -13.08
CA ARG A 226 -7.32 35.04 -12.53
C ARG A 226 -6.65 36.18 -11.78
N VAL A 227 -5.58 35.92 -11.02
CA VAL A 227 -4.77 36.95 -10.37
C VAL A 227 -4.14 37.86 -11.45
N ARG A 228 -3.61 37.30 -12.53
CA ARG A 228 -3.05 38.09 -13.65
C ARG A 228 -4.12 38.91 -14.35
N LEU A 229 -5.29 38.34 -14.60
CA LEU A 229 -6.43 39.01 -15.26
C LEU A 229 -7.15 40.01 -14.36
N SER A 230 -6.83 40.10 -13.07
CA SER A 230 -7.32 41.16 -12.18
C SER A 230 -6.71 42.54 -12.51
N GLU A 231 -5.56 42.57 -13.24
CA GLU A 231 -5.01 43.78 -13.82
C GLU A 231 -5.57 43.98 -15.24
N ILE A 232 -6.47 44.91 -15.35
CA ILE A 232 -7.11 45.27 -16.66
C ILE A 232 -6.22 46.24 -17.38
N ARG A 233 -5.66 45.82 -18.52
CA ARG A 233 -4.74 46.58 -19.31
C ARG A 233 -5.33 46.96 -20.68
N SER A 234 -4.84 48.05 -21.27
CA SER A 234 -5.28 48.45 -22.60
C SER A 234 -4.78 47.48 -23.68
N PRO A 235 -5.68 46.93 -24.52
CA PRO A 235 -5.28 46.10 -25.64
C PRO A 235 -4.75 46.85 -26.86
N VAL A 236 -4.98 48.15 -26.90
CA VAL A 236 -4.63 49.03 -28.05
C VAL A 236 -4.21 50.41 -27.55
N ASP A 237 -3.56 51.17 -28.40
CA ASP A 237 -3.32 52.60 -28.18
C ASP A 237 -4.59 53.40 -28.46
N GLY A 238 -4.97 54.33 -27.55
CA GLY A 238 -6.20 55.08 -27.70
C GLY A 238 -6.44 56.11 -26.62
N VAL A 239 -7.63 56.73 -26.66
CA VAL A 239 -8.10 57.64 -25.62
C VAL A 239 -9.25 56.97 -24.86
N VAL A 240 -9.20 57.02 -23.52
CA VAL A 240 -10.25 56.48 -22.62
C VAL A 240 -11.52 57.27 -22.68
#